data_0b43836ef480e6062af6514669150b3e
#
_entry.id   0b43836ef480e6062af6514669150b3e
#
_cell.length_a   1.000
_cell.length_b   1.000
_cell.length_c   1.000
_cell.angle_alpha   90.00
_cell.angle_beta   90.00
_cell.angle_gamma   90.00
#
_symmetry.space_group_name_H-M   'P 1'
#
loop_
_entity.id
_entity.type
_entity.pdbx_description
1 polymer ?
#
loop_
_entity_poly.entity_id
_entity_poly.type
_entity_poly.pdbx_seq_one_letter_code
_entity_poly.pdbx_strand_id
1 'polypeptide(L)'
;LFPEAGRFPVKRGEVIGLSGNSGNSFGPHLHFEIREGASQRTVNPIARGYYRVKDDLPPRIFGVSYYLVDTLMGVPVHTLAGRAAAIGGSGARYTLEAPMVLPGRGYFCVETMDRKNDVSGSMATYRIVLSVDGQTRLEYLMDGFTFGENHFAKVLSDYVLNGTTSNDIFRLAVLNEGAMPFYPRAVGRGLIDPASGIDEVRIEVEDDSGNTAVLTFPVTYDPSAAAATVSIPTDAEAVDFRRHYSRTTDGLKVTIPAGALYES
;
A
#
# COMPACT_ATOMS: atom_id res chain seq x y z
N LEU A 1 -4.34 22.18 22.05
CA LEU A 1 -5.45 22.87 22.72
C LEU A 1 -6.75 22.32 22.14
N PHE A 2 -7.60 21.76 23.02
CA PHE A 2 -8.95 21.32 22.68
C PHE A 2 -9.94 22.27 23.35
N PRO A 3 -10.43 23.29 22.67
CA PRO A 3 -11.41 24.18 23.26
C PRO A 3 -12.73 23.44 23.48
N GLU A 4 -13.45 23.82 24.51
CA GLU A 4 -14.79 23.31 24.75
C GLU A 4 -15.73 23.68 23.59
N ALA A 5 -16.70 22.81 23.31
CA ALA A 5 -17.69 23.05 22.26
C ALA A 5 -18.41 24.38 22.49
N GLY A 6 -18.55 25.20 21.45
CA GLY A 6 -19.20 26.50 21.53
C GLY A 6 -18.34 27.66 22.07
N ARG A 7 -17.10 27.41 22.48
CA ARG A 7 -16.19 28.46 22.98
C ARG A 7 -15.85 29.53 21.91
N PHE A 8 -15.76 29.08 20.66
CA PHE A 8 -15.49 29.96 19.52
C PHE A 8 -16.57 29.77 18.44
N PRO A 9 -17.75 30.37 18.62
CA PRO A 9 -18.80 30.28 17.60
C PRO A 9 -18.35 31.03 16.36
N VAL A 10 -18.49 30.39 15.19
CA VAL A 10 -18.16 30.97 13.88
C VAL A 10 -19.36 30.84 12.94
N LYS A 11 -19.50 31.79 12.01
CA LYS A 11 -20.54 31.77 10.98
C LYS A 11 -19.97 31.28 9.66
N ARG A 12 -20.82 30.68 8.83
CA ARG A 12 -20.44 30.31 7.46
C ARG A 12 -19.91 31.52 6.70
N GLY A 13 -18.71 31.41 6.12
CA GLY A 13 -18.05 32.47 5.37
C GLY A 13 -17.25 33.46 6.24
N GLU A 14 -17.24 33.29 7.56
CA GLU A 14 -16.42 34.12 8.44
C GLU A 14 -14.94 33.76 8.28
N VAL A 15 -14.05 34.74 8.21
CA VAL A 15 -12.61 34.54 8.17
C VAL A 15 -12.12 34.18 9.57
N ILE A 16 -11.64 32.95 9.73
CA ILE A 16 -11.16 32.43 11.02
C ILE A 16 -9.63 32.45 11.14
N GLY A 17 -8.90 32.73 10.05
CA GLY A 17 -7.46 32.81 10.02
C GLY A 17 -6.94 33.06 8.62
N LEU A 18 -5.63 33.23 8.52
CA LEU A 18 -4.90 33.31 7.26
C LEU A 18 -4.04 32.05 7.10
N SER A 19 -4.00 31.47 5.90
CA SER A 19 -3.14 30.31 5.65
C SER A 19 -1.66 30.74 5.72
N GLY A 20 -0.86 29.95 6.42
CA GLY A 20 0.58 30.14 6.54
C GLY A 20 1.38 29.07 5.78
N ASN A 21 2.69 29.23 5.78
CA ASN A 21 3.65 28.29 5.19
C ASN A 21 4.73 27.89 6.20
N SER A 22 4.38 27.72 7.47
CA SER A 22 5.29 27.30 8.53
C SER A 22 5.36 25.78 8.62
N GLY A 23 6.50 25.24 9.08
CA GLY A 23 6.74 23.81 9.18
C GLY A 23 7.20 23.18 7.85
N ASN A 24 7.02 21.86 7.72
CA ASN A 24 7.35 21.13 6.49
C ASN A 24 6.20 21.30 5.48
N SER A 25 6.34 22.27 4.58
CA SER A 25 5.30 22.63 3.62
C SER A 25 5.89 23.11 2.31
N PHE A 26 5.27 22.74 1.19
CA PHE A 26 5.63 23.20 -0.16
C PHE A 26 4.91 24.50 -0.58
N GLY A 27 4.04 25.05 0.25
CA GLY A 27 3.31 26.27 -0.02
C GLY A 27 2.17 26.49 0.98
N PRO A 28 1.61 27.72 1.06
CA PRO A 28 0.48 28.01 1.94
C PRO A 28 -0.71 27.12 1.66
N HIS A 29 -1.18 26.40 2.69
CA HIS A 29 -2.33 25.50 2.60
C HIS A 29 -3.08 25.44 3.94
N LEU A 30 -4.31 24.95 3.90
CA LEU A 30 -5.08 24.56 5.08
C LEU A 30 -4.98 23.05 5.25
N HIS A 31 -4.41 22.60 6.38
CA HIS A 31 -4.52 21.21 6.81
C HIS A 31 -5.86 21.02 7.53
N PHE A 32 -6.68 20.09 7.05
CA PHE A 32 -7.98 19.76 7.62
C PHE A 32 -8.10 18.23 7.75
N GLU A 33 -8.48 17.77 8.94
CA GLU A 33 -8.74 16.35 9.20
C GLU A 33 -9.91 16.21 10.18
N ILE A 34 -10.60 15.07 10.08
CA ILE A 34 -11.64 14.65 11.03
C ILE A 34 -11.10 13.47 11.82
N ARG A 35 -11.28 13.51 13.14
CA ARG A 35 -10.85 12.44 14.04
C ARG A 35 -11.98 11.97 14.93
N GLU A 36 -11.96 10.69 15.27
CA GLU A 36 -12.80 10.14 16.32
C GLU A 36 -12.36 10.68 17.67
N GLY A 37 -13.33 11.11 18.49
CA GLY A 37 -13.03 11.85 19.72
C GLY A 37 -12.19 11.07 20.75
N ALA A 38 -12.45 9.78 20.94
CA ALA A 38 -11.76 8.97 21.93
C ALA A 38 -10.42 8.40 21.44
N SER A 39 -10.40 7.81 20.24
CA SER A 39 -9.23 7.14 19.68
C SER A 39 -8.23 8.09 19.02
N GLN A 40 -8.67 9.31 18.68
CA GLN A 40 -7.93 10.25 17.83
C GLN A 40 -7.57 9.66 16.45
N ARG A 41 -8.26 8.59 16.05
CA ARG A 41 -8.13 7.99 14.72
C ARG A 41 -8.63 8.98 13.68
N THR A 42 -7.81 9.29 12.70
CA THR A 42 -8.25 10.03 11.51
C THR A 42 -9.23 9.17 10.72
N VAL A 43 -10.18 9.78 10.05
CA VAL A 43 -11.12 9.08 9.18
C VAL A 43 -11.14 9.73 7.80
N ASN A 44 -11.45 8.96 6.76
CA ASN A 44 -11.65 9.51 5.44
C ASN A 44 -12.98 10.30 5.40
N PRO A 45 -12.96 11.63 5.28
CA PRO A 45 -14.17 12.44 5.40
C PRO A 45 -15.10 12.28 4.19
N ILE A 46 -14.59 11.87 3.04
CA ILE A 46 -15.38 11.66 1.81
C ILE A 46 -16.10 10.31 1.92
N ALA A 47 -15.37 9.24 2.17
CA ALA A 47 -15.95 7.90 2.33
C ALA A 47 -16.98 7.83 3.46
N ARG A 48 -16.79 8.62 4.53
CA ARG A 48 -17.76 8.75 5.64
C ARG A 48 -18.91 9.71 5.35
N GLY A 49 -18.93 10.35 4.19
CA GLY A 49 -19.99 11.27 3.79
C GLY A 49 -20.02 12.60 4.53
N TYR A 50 -18.96 12.94 5.28
CA TYR A 50 -18.85 14.27 5.93
C TYR A 50 -18.53 15.36 4.94
N TYR A 51 -17.88 15.03 3.85
CA TYR A 51 -17.51 15.94 2.79
C TYR A 51 -17.92 15.36 1.44
N ARG A 52 -18.42 16.19 0.54
CA ARG A 52 -18.77 15.78 -0.83
C ARG A 52 -17.90 16.54 -1.82
N VAL A 53 -17.16 15.81 -2.61
CA VAL A 53 -16.43 16.29 -3.78
C VAL A 53 -17.06 15.62 -4.99
N LYS A 54 -17.22 16.35 -6.09
CA LYS A 54 -17.64 15.74 -7.34
C LYS A 54 -16.55 14.78 -7.81
N ASP A 55 -16.89 13.54 -7.98
CA ASP A 55 -15.97 12.54 -8.47
C ASP A 55 -16.71 11.41 -9.20
N ASP A 56 -16.49 11.34 -10.51
CA ASP A 56 -17.00 10.31 -11.40
C ASP A 56 -15.89 9.65 -12.21
N LEU A 57 -14.63 9.84 -11.79
CA LEU A 57 -13.44 9.31 -12.43
C LEU A 57 -12.98 8.04 -11.70
N PRO A 58 -13.09 6.86 -12.33
CA PRO A 58 -12.56 5.67 -11.69
C PRO A 58 -11.03 5.73 -11.58
N PRO A 59 -10.44 5.06 -10.56
CA PRO A 59 -9.01 4.88 -10.46
C PRO A 59 -8.41 4.27 -11.73
N ARG A 60 -7.14 4.51 -11.96
CA ARG A 60 -6.39 3.90 -13.07
C ARG A 60 -5.47 2.82 -12.54
N ILE A 61 -5.43 1.69 -13.23
CA ILE A 61 -4.48 0.61 -12.98
C ILE A 61 -3.43 0.64 -14.09
N PHE A 62 -2.16 0.70 -13.72
CA PHE A 62 -1.02 0.78 -14.66
C PHE A 62 -0.34 -0.56 -14.84
N GLY A 63 -0.36 -1.41 -13.82
CA GLY A 63 0.29 -2.71 -13.90
C GLY A 63 0.23 -3.48 -12.61
N VAL A 64 0.84 -4.65 -12.68
CA VAL A 64 0.95 -5.59 -11.57
C VAL A 64 2.37 -6.14 -11.51
N SER A 65 2.86 -6.37 -10.30
CA SER A 65 4.13 -7.03 -10.04
C SER A 65 3.90 -8.24 -9.16
N TYR A 66 4.73 -9.28 -9.31
CA TYR A 66 4.71 -10.47 -8.47
C TYR A 66 6.06 -10.65 -7.79
N TYR A 67 6.03 -10.85 -6.50
CA TYR A 67 7.20 -11.13 -5.67
C TYR A 67 7.16 -12.55 -5.15
N LEU A 68 8.23 -13.29 -5.38
CA LEU A 68 8.49 -14.55 -4.66
C LEU A 68 8.83 -14.25 -3.20
N VAL A 69 8.36 -15.12 -2.34
CA VAL A 69 8.75 -15.14 -0.93
C VAL A 69 9.52 -16.43 -0.66
N ASP A 70 10.79 -16.29 -0.38
CA ASP A 70 11.68 -17.38 0.01
C ASP A 70 12.24 -17.13 1.40
N THR A 71 12.94 -18.11 1.96
CA THR A 71 13.59 -17.98 3.25
C THR A 71 15.09 -18.24 3.08
N LEU A 72 15.88 -17.23 3.38
CA LEU A 72 17.32 -17.32 3.35
C LEU A 72 17.87 -17.09 4.75
N MET A 73 18.62 -18.06 5.29
CA MET A 73 19.16 -18.01 6.66
C MET A 73 18.09 -17.73 7.74
N GLY A 74 16.84 -18.19 7.53
CA GLY A 74 15.73 -17.96 8.44
C GLY A 74 15.05 -16.60 8.32
N VAL A 75 15.44 -15.78 7.35
CA VAL A 75 14.87 -14.46 7.07
C VAL A 75 14.07 -14.51 5.76
N PRO A 76 12.83 -14.01 5.73
CA PRO A 76 12.08 -13.88 4.48
C PRO A 76 12.82 -12.98 3.49
N VAL A 77 12.95 -13.44 2.26
CA VAL A 77 13.51 -12.69 1.14
C VAL A 77 12.45 -12.53 0.07
N HIS A 78 12.25 -11.30 -0.38
CA HIS A 78 11.25 -10.95 -1.37
C HIS A 78 11.95 -10.61 -2.69
N THR A 79 11.74 -11.43 -3.72
CA THR A 79 12.38 -11.27 -5.03
C THR A 79 11.34 -10.95 -6.09
N LEU A 80 11.54 -9.84 -6.82
CA LEU A 80 10.68 -9.50 -7.94
C LEU A 80 10.80 -10.59 -9.02
N ALA A 81 9.72 -11.33 -9.23
CA ALA A 81 9.66 -12.42 -10.20
C ALA A 81 9.06 -12.01 -11.55
N GLY A 82 8.19 -11.01 -11.55
CA GLY A 82 7.58 -10.54 -12.78
C GLY A 82 6.90 -9.19 -12.60
N ARG A 83 6.77 -8.46 -13.72
CA ARG A 83 6.01 -7.22 -13.82
C ARG A 83 5.33 -7.15 -15.18
N ALA A 84 4.06 -6.76 -15.20
CA ALA A 84 3.30 -6.60 -16.44
C ALA A 84 2.49 -5.31 -16.41
N ALA A 85 2.44 -4.62 -17.54
CA ALA A 85 1.60 -3.44 -17.73
C ALA A 85 0.14 -3.83 -17.89
N ALA A 86 -0.75 -3.06 -17.32
CA ALA A 86 -2.19 -3.22 -17.51
C ALA A 86 -2.62 -2.58 -18.83
N ILE A 87 -3.38 -3.32 -19.62
CA ILE A 87 -3.99 -2.85 -20.87
C ILE A 87 -5.43 -2.46 -20.57
N GLY A 88 -5.74 -1.17 -20.76
CA GLY A 88 -7.06 -0.62 -20.49
C GLY A 88 -8.08 -1.02 -21.56
N GLY A 89 -9.25 -1.44 -21.10
CA GLY A 89 -10.46 -1.63 -21.90
C GLY A 89 -11.52 -0.57 -21.60
N SER A 90 -12.74 -0.78 -22.06
CA SER A 90 -13.87 0.10 -21.74
C SER A 90 -14.34 -0.04 -20.30
N GLY A 91 -14.83 1.04 -19.70
CA GLY A 91 -15.44 1.03 -18.36
C GLY A 91 -14.46 0.72 -17.23
N ALA A 92 -13.24 1.26 -17.30
CA ALA A 92 -12.18 1.05 -16.30
C ALA A 92 -11.85 -0.44 -16.03
N ARG A 93 -11.96 -1.27 -17.08
CA ARG A 93 -11.57 -2.68 -17.07
C ARG A 93 -10.21 -2.84 -17.72
N TYR A 94 -9.37 -3.64 -17.11
CA TYR A 94 -7.98 -3.87 -17.51
C TYR A 94 -7.69 -5.37 -17.59
N THR A 95 -6.75 -5.73 -18.43
CA THR A 95 -6.17 -7.08 -18.53
C THR A 95 -4.65 -6.97 -18.73
N LEU A 96 -3.98 -8.10 -18.87
CA LEU A 96 -2.58 -8.17 -19.28
C LEU A 96 -2.51 -8.69 -20.73
N GLU A 97 -1.39 -8.40 -21.42
CA GLU A 97 -1.15 -8.89 -22.77
C GLU A 97 -1.01 -10.43 -22.85
N ALA A 98 -0.45 -11.02 -21.79
CA ALA A 98 -0.21 -12.44 -21.67
C ALA A 98 -0.48 -12.92 -20.23
N PRO A 99 -0.67 -14.24 -20.03
CA PRO A 99 -0.72 -14.82 -18.70
C PRO A 99 0.52 -14.47 -17.88
N MET A 100 0.35 -14.16 -16.60
CA MET A 100 1.48 -13.90 -15.73
C MET A 100 2.06 -15.22 -15.21
N VAL A 101 3.37 -15.40 -15.40
CA VAL A 101 4.06 -16.60 -14.95
C VAL A 101 4.45 -16.44 -13.47
N LEU A 102 4.03 -17.39 -12.65
CA LEU A 102 4.31 -17.45 -11.23
C LEU A 102 5.24 -18.61 -10.92
N PRO A 103 6.52 -18.35 -10.56
CA PRO A 103 7.50 -19.42 -10.35
C PRO A 103 7.38 -20.14 -9.00
N GLY A 104 6.64 -19.57 -8.04
CA GLY A 104 6.47 -20.15 -6.72
C GLY A 104 5.61 -19.29 -5.81
N ARG A 105 5.57 -19.62 -4.52
CA ARG A 105 4.78 -18.88 -3.53
C ARG A 105 5.21 -17.44 -3.41
N GLY A 106 4.23 -16.53 -3.40
CA GLY A 106 4.52 -15.09 -3.39
C GLY A 106 3.30 -14.21 -3.18
N TYR A 107 3.42 -12.94 -3.57
CA TYR A 107 2.34 -11.97 -3.48
C TYR A 107 2.38 -10.99 -4.65
N PHE A 108 1.22 -10.39 -4.92
CA PHE A 108 1.08 -9.33 -5.92
C PHE A 108 1.29 -7.95 -5.31
N CYS A 109 1.78 -7.03 -6.14
CA CYS A 109 1.63 -5.59 -5.96
C CYS A 109 0.86 -5.02 -7.14
N VAL A 110 0.03 -3.99 -6.92
CA VAL A 110 -0.69 -3.29 -7.98
C VAL A 110 -0.25 -1.84 -8.04
N GLU A 111 0.05 -1.37 -9.25
CA GLU A 111 0.37 0.02 -9.53
C GLU A 111 -0.90 0.76 -9.94
N THR A 112 -1.26 1.79 -9.19
CA THR A 112 -2.53 2.52 -9.36
C THR A 112 -2.37 3.99 -9.03
N MET A 113 -3.31 4.79 -9.50
CA MET A 113 -3.43 6.21 -9.19
C MET A 113 -4.89 6.62 -9.30
N ASP A 114 -5.34 7.41 -8.36
CA ASP A 114 -6.64 8.04 -8.41
C ASP A 114 -6.57 9.53 -8.72
N ARG A 115 -7.65 10.08 -9.25
CA ARG A 115 -7.83 11.53 -9.52
C ARG A 115 -9.29 11.90 -9.37
N LYS A 116 -9.52 13.09 -8.83
CA LYS A 116 -10.86 13.65 -8.73
C LYS A 116 -11.11 14.70 -9.81
N ASN A 117 -12.40 14.90 -10.15
CA ASN A 117 -12.80 15.95 -11.08
C ASN A 117 -12.33 17.32 -10.57
N ASP A 118 -11.81 18.12 -11.49
CA ASP A 118 -11.43 19.52 -11.26
C ASP A 118 -10.38 19.73 -10.13
N VAL A 119 -9.68 18.67 -9.71
CA VAL A 119 -8.61 18.71 -8.71
C VAL A 119 -7.27 18.41 -9.37
N SER A 120 -6.29 19.27 -9.15
CA SER A 120 -4.92 19.01 -9.58
C SER A 120 -4.21 18.07 -8.60
N GLY A 121 -3.55 17.06 -9.13
CA GLY A 121 -2.81 16.07 -8.33
C GLY A 121 -3.44 14.69 -8.35
N SER A 122 -2.72 13.74 -7.76
CA SER A 122 -3.17 12.37 -7.56
C SER A 122 -3.65 12.16 -6.13
N MET A 123 -4.61 11.26 -5.97
CA MET A 123 -5.10 10.78 -4.68
C MET A 123 -4.64 9.33 -4.48
N ALA A 124 -4.46 8.95 -3.23
CA ALA A 124 -4.21 7.56 -2.88
C ALA A 124 -5.48 6.71 -3.06
N THR A 125 -5.30 5.46 -3.43
CA THR A 125 -6.38 4.48 -3.52
C THR A 125 -7.00 4.23 -2.15
N TYR A 126 -8.33 4.19 -2.10
CA TYR A 126 -9.08 3.97 -0.85
C TYR A 126 -9.19 2.50 -0.49
N ARG A 127 -9.54 1.63 -1.46
CA ARG A 127 -9.75 0.21 -1.22
C ARG A 127 -9.22 -0.63 -2.37
N ILE A 128 -8.62 -1.78 -2.05
CA ILE A 128 -8.17 -2.76 -3.05
C ILE A 128 -8.62 -4.15 -2.60
N VAL A 129 -9.21 -4.92 -3.51
CA VAL A 129 -9.60 -6.31 -3.27
C VAL A 129 -8.84 -7.22 -4.23
N LEU A 130 -8.09 -8.16 -3.68
CA LEU A 130 -7.45 -9.25 -4.43
C LEU A 130 -8.31 -10.50 -4.32
N SER A 131 -8.70 -11.07 -5.45
CA SER A 131 -9.39 -12.35 -5.55
C SER A 131 -8.60 -13.30 -6.46
N VAL A 132 -8.61 -14.58 -6.12
CA VAL A 132 -8.04 -15.68 -6.90
C VAL A 132 -9.15 -16.69 -7.13
N ASP A 133 -9.42 -17.04 -8.40
CA ASP A 133 -10.49 -17.94 -8.82
C ASP A 133 -11.85 -17.58 -8.17
N GLY A 134 -12.17 -16.29 -8.19
CA GLY A 134 -13.39 -15.73 -7.61
C GLY A 134 -13.42 -15.64 -6.08
N GLN A 135 -12.38 -16.10 -5.39
CA GLN A 135 -12.31 -16.08 -3.93
C GLN A 135 -11.47 -14.91 -3.42
N THR A 136 -12.05 -14.05 -2.58
CA THR A 136 -11.29 -12.94 -1.97
C THR A 136 -10.20 -13.47 -1.06
N ARG A 137 -8.97 -13.09 -1.37
CA ARG A 137 -7.75 -13.43 -0.61
C ARG A 137 -7.33 -12.30 0.31
N LEU A 138 -7.44 -11.06 -0.16
CA LEU A 138 -7.02 -9.91 0.62
C LEU A 138 -7.92 -8.71 0.31
N GLU A 139 -8.19 -7.92 1.32
CA GLU A 139 -8.78 -6.60 1.21
C GLU A 139 -7.89 -5.60 1.93
N TYR A 140 -7.46 -4.57 1.22
CA TYR A 140 -6.82 -3.37 1.75
C TYR A 140 -7.86 -2.27 1.87
N LEU A 141 -7.83 -1.50 2.96
CA LEU A 141 -8.75 -0.39 3.20
C LEU A 141 -8.07 0.74 3.97
N MET A 142 -8.04 1.94 3.38
CA MET A 142 -7.53 3.16 4.00
C MET A 142 -8.69 4.04 4.51
N ASP A 143 -9.45 3.52 5.45
CA ASP A 143 -10.57 4.26 6.07
C ASP A 143 -10.13 5.21 7.20
N GLY A 144 -8.89 5.09 7.63
CA GLY A 144 -8.29 5.93 8.65
C GLY A 144 -7.21 5.20 9.44
N PHE A 145 -6.45 5.96 10.24
CA PHE A 145 -5.38 5.44 11.08
C PHE A 145 -5.10 6.40 12.25
N THR A 146 -4.48 5.90 13.30
CA THR A 146 -3.94 6.69 14.40
C THR A 146 -2.52 7.17 14.06
N PHE A 147 -2.01 8.16 14.79
CA PHE A 147 -0.60 8.57 14.62
C PHE A 147 0.39 7.44 14.94
N GLY A 148 0.05 6.54 15.86
CA GLY A 148 0.85 5.35 16.15
C GLY A 148 0.94 4.37 14.99
N GLU A 149 -0.08 4.32 14.13
CA GLU A 149 -0.14 3.44 12.95
C GLU A 149 0.47 4.08 11.69
N ASN A 150 0.70 5.40 11.68
CA ASN A 150 1.14 6.13 10.49
C ASN A 150 2.44 5.57 9.86
N HIS A 151 3.37 5.08 10.67
CA HIS A 151 4.60 4.51 10.17
C HIS A 151 4.39 3.21 9.39
N PHE A 152 3.31 2.46 9.66
CA PHE A 152 2.96 1.26 8.90
C PHE A 152 2.45 1.56 7.49
N ALA A 153 1.98 2.78 7.21
CA ALA A 153 1.59 3.17 5.86
C ALA A 153 2.74 2.99 4.84
N LYS A 154 4.00 3.09 5.30
CA LYS A 154 5.18 2.88 4.45
C LYS A 154 5.38 1.42 4.04
N VAL A 155 4.92 0.45 4.85
CA VAL A 155 5.05 -0.98 4.52
C VAL A 155 3.91 -1.48 3.64
N LEU A 156 2.86 -0.67 3.45
CA LEU A 156 1.76 -0.97 2.52
C LEU A 156 2.18 -0.82 1.06
N SER A 157 3.21 -0.03 0.78
CA SER A 157 3.69 0.24 -0.57
C SER A 157 5.04 -0.41 -0.85
N ASP A 158 5.30 -0.66 -2.12
CA ASP A 158 6.62 -1.11 -2.58
C ASP A 158 7.56 0.10 -2.68
N TYR A 159 8.40 0.28 -1.69
CA TYR A 159 9.31 1.42 -1.61
C TYR A 159 10.29 1.50 -2.80
N VAL A 160 10.77 0.36 -3.28
CA VAL A 160 11.77 0.32 -4.37
C VAL A 160 11.13 0.72 -5.69
N LEU A 161 10.00 0.13 -6.03
CA LEU A 161 9.30 0.43 -7.27
C LEU A 161 8.62 1.81 -7.23
N ASN A 162 8.10 2.26 -6.08
CA ASN A 162 7.58 3.62 -5.93
C ASN A 162 8.60 4.70 -6.27
N GLY A 163 9.88 4.45 -6.02
CA GLY A 163 10.96 5.38 -6.41
C GLY A 163 11.17 5.48 -7.92
N THR A 164 10.57 4.63 -8.73
CA THR A 164 10.71 4.58 -10.19
C THR A 164 9.50 5.12 -10.95
N THR A 165 8.42 5.45 -10.26
CA THR A 165 7.15 5.93 -10.84
C THR A 165 6.56 7.05 -9.99
N SER A 166 5.64 7.83 -10.57
CA SER A 166 4.82 8.80 -9.85
C SER A 166 3.50 8.21 -9.32
N ASN A 167 3.26 6.94 -9.55
CA ASN A 167 2.07 6.23 -9.13
C ASN A 167 2.32 5.50 -7.80
N ASP A 168 1.26 5.16 -7.10
CA ASP A 168 1.35 4.34 -5.90
C ASP A 168 1.40 2.85 -6.26
N ILE A 169 2.30 2.09 -5.63
CA ILE A 169 2.38 0.63 -5.80
C ILE A 169 2.07 -0.02 -4.46
N PHE A 170 0.88 -0.61 -4.36
CA PHE A 170 0.38 -1.24 -3.14
C PHE A 170 0.76 -2.72 -3.09
N ARG A 171 1.26 -3.17 -1.94
CA ARG A 171 1.48 -4.58 -1.63
C ARG A 171 0.19 -5.26 -1.23
N LEU A 172 -0.15 -6.35 -1.91
CA LEU A 172 -1.33 -7.14 -1.61
C LEU A 172 -0.96 -8.34 -0.73
N ALA A 173 -0.18 -8.05 0.32
CA ALA A 173 0.22 -9.01 1.35
C ALA A 173 0.49 -8.31 2.68
N VAL A 174 0.19 -9.00 3.77
CA VAL A 174 0.53 -8.55 5.12
C VAL A 174 1.93 -9.05 5.46
N LEU A 175 2.93 -8.23 5.20
CA LEU A 175 4.34 -8.55 5.48
C LEU A 175 4.74 -8.18 6.90
N ASN A 176 4.00 -7.29 7.53
CA ASN A 176 4.21 -6.82 8.89
C ASN A 176 2.91 -6.86 9.69
N GLU A 177 2.91 -7.43 10.88
CA GLU A 177 1.70 -7.56 11.71
C GLU A 177 1.12 -6.21 12.14
N GLY A 178 1.96 -5.20 12.32
CA GLY A 178 1.51 -3.83 12.61
C GLY A 178 0.68 -3.20 11.49
N ALA A 179 0.77 -3.70 10.26
CA ALA A 179 -0.04 -3.26 9.14
C ALA A 179 -1.43 -3.93 9.07
N MET A 180 -1.74 -4.90 9.93
CA MET A 180 -3.03 -5.60 9.95
C MET A 180 -4.25 -4.68 10.01
N PRO A 181 -4.26 -3.54 10.71
CA PRO A 181 -5.40 -2.62 10.71
C PRO A 181 -5.82 -2.11 9.32
N PHE A 182 -4.92 -2.12 8.34
CA PHE A 182 -5.19 -1.71 6.95
C PHE A 182 -5.69 -2.87 6.08
N TYR A 183 -5.77 -4.08 6.62
CA TYR A 183 -6.21 -5.27 5.91
C TYR A 183 -7.36 -5.95 6.64
N PRO A 184 -8.61 -5.49 6.47
CA PRO A 184 -9.79 -6.09 7.13
C PRO A 184 -9.98 -7.58 6.78
N ARG A 185 -9.37 -8.02 5.67
CA ARG A 185 -9.32 -9.43 5.28
C ARG A 185 -7.96 -9.78 4.66
N ALA A 186 -7.33 -10.85 5.17
CA ALA A 186 -6.05 -11.34 4.65
C ALA A 186 -5.94 -12.87 4.87
N VAL A 187 -6.49 -13.66 3.96
CA VAL A 187 -6.40 -15.13 3.97
C VAL A 187 -4.97 -15.54 3.62
N GLY A 188 -4.31 -16.29 4.49
CA GLY A 188 -2.91 -16.66 4.30
C GLY A 188 -1.97 -15.45 4.20
N ARG A 189 -2.33 -14.32 4.85
CA ARG A 189 -1.62 -13.03 4.76
C ARG A 189 -1.55 -12.45 3.34
N GLY A 190 -2.44 -12.86 2.43
CA GLY A 190 -2.42 -12.45 1.02
C GLY A 190 -1.38 -13.20 0.17
N LEU A 191 -0.62 -14.13 0.76
CA LEU A 191 0.32 -14.98 0.02
C LEU A 191 -0.44 -16.00 -0.82
N ILE A 192 0.05 -16.20 -2.04
CA ILE A 192 -0.51 -17.09 -3.05
C ILE A 192 0.48 -18.21 -3.31
N ASP A 193 0.00 -19.45 -3.30
CA ASP A 193 0.76 -20.62 -3.71
C ASP A 193 0.21 -21.12 -5.05
N PRO A 194 0.89 -20.83 -6.19
CA PRO A 194 0.41 -21.23 -7.50
C PRO A 194 0.46 -22.75 -7.73
N ALA A 195 1.22 -23.50 -6.95
CA ALA A 195 1.24 -24.96 -7.03
C ALA A 195 -0.09 -25.59 -6.60
N SER A 196 -0.98 -24.83 -5.94
CA SER A 196 -2.34 -25.28 -5.59
C SER A 196 -3.30 -25.36 -6.79
N GLY A 197 -2.87 -24.92 -7.99
CA GLY A 197 -3.67 -24.86 -9.19
C GLY A 197 -4.59 -23.63 -9.17
N ILE A 198 -4.08 -22.50 -9.63
CA ILE A 198 -4.86 -21.27 -9.77
C ILE A 198 -4.86 -20.84 -11.25
N ASP A 199 -5.99 -20.31 -11.72
CA ASP A 199 -6.19 -19.97 -13.12
C ASP A 199 -6.30 -18.45 -13.34
N GLU A 200 -6.98 -17.72 -12.45
CA GLU A 200 -7.31 -16.32 -12.64
C GLU A 200 -7.05 -15.48 -11.39
N VAL A 201 -6.53 -14.31 -11.60
CA VAL A 201 -6.40 -13.26 -10.58
C VAL A 201 -7.24 -12.05 -10.98
N ARG A 202 -8.01 -11.53 -10.01
CA ARG A 202 -8.78 -10.30 -10.14
C ARG A 202 -8.39 -9.32 -9.05
N ILE A 203 -8.03 -8.10 -9.44
CA ILE A 203 -7.74 -6.99 -8.56
C ILE A 203 -8.75 -5.88 -8.83
N GLU A 204 -9.53 -5.54 -7.82
CA GLU A 204 -10.47 -4.42 -7.86
C GLU A 204 -9.89 -3.27 -7.03
N VAL A 205 -9.90 -2.08 -7.61
CA VAL A 205 -9.41 -0.84 -7.01
C VAL A 205 -10.58 0.13 -6.93
N GLU A 206 -10.80 0.70 -5.74
CA GLU A 206 -11.91 1.60 -5.45
C GLU A 206 -11.38 2.89 -4.83
N ASP A 207 -11.92 4.04 -5.26
CA ASP A 207 -11.68 5.34 -4.64
C ASP A 207 -12.65 5.59 -3.46
N ASP A 208 -12.47 6.70 -2.76
CA ASP A 208 -13.32 7.08 -1.63
C ASP A 208 -14.70 7.63 -2.03
N SER A 209 -14.97 7.76 -3.32
CA SER A 209 -16.25 8.18 -3.89
C SER A 209 -17.08 6.99 -4.40
N GLY A 210 -16.48 5.78 -4.43
CA GLY A 210 -17.13 4.52 -4.85
C GLY A 210 -16.94 4.19 -6.33
N ASN A 211 -16.09 4.93 -7.07
CA ASN A 211 -15.76 4.55 -8.43
C ASN A 211 -14.75 3.39 -8.42
N THR A 212 -14.88 2.45 -9.36
CA THR A 212 -14.09 1.23 -9.37
C THR A 212 -13.37 0.99 -10.70
N ALA A 213 -12.17 0.43 -10.60
CA ALA A 213 -11.42 -0.13 -11.71
C ALA A 213 -11.08 -1.60 -11.42
N VAL A 214 -11.04 -2.43 -12.45
CA VAL A 214 -10.82 -3.87 -12.30
C VAL A 214 -9.76 -4.35 -13.28
N LEU A 215 -8.74 -5.01 -12.76
CA LEU A 215 -7.76 -5.77 -13.54
C LEU A 215 -8.03 -7.26 -13.36
N THR A 216 -8.24 -7.98 -14.48
CA THR A 216 -8.42 -9.44 -14.48
C THR A 216 -7.44 -10.05 -15.46
N PHE A 217 -6.72 -11.09 -15.03
CA PHE A 217 -5.72 -11.75 -15.87
C PHE A 217 -5.53 -13.21 -15.48
N PRO A 218 -5.20 -14.06 -16.48
CA PRO A 218 -4.81 -15.44 -16.22
C PRO A 218 -3.40 -15.53 -15.68
N VAL A 219 -3.13 -16.59 -14.91
CA VAL A 219 -1.81 -16.93 -14.40
C VAL A 219 -1.38 -18.33 -14.82
N THR A 220 -0.08 -18.56 -14.86
CA THR A 220 0.49 -19.87 -15.18
C THR A 220 1.57 -20.19 -14.14
N TYR A 221 1.50 -21.37 -13.55
CA TYR A 221 2.56 -21.86 -12.67
C TYR A 221 3.68 -22.50 -13.47
N ASP A 222 4.90 -21.97 -13.33
CA ASP A 222 6.12 -22.55 -13.91
C ASP A 222 7.28 -22.42 -12.90
N PRO A 223 7.58 -23.46 -12.15
CA PRO A 223 8.66 -23.45 -11.17
C PRO A 223 10.06 -23.34 -11.79
N SER A 224 10.18 -23.51 -13.11
CA SER A 224 11.44 -23.33 -13.84
C SER A 224 11.67 -21.90 -14.32
N ALA A 225 10.64 -21.04 -14.24
CA ALA A 225 10.77 -19.63 -14.62
C ALA A 225 11.77 -18.92 -13.71
N ALA A 226 12.77 -18.30 -14.32
CA ALA A 226 13.82 -17.61 -13.56
C ALA A 226 13.28 -16.39 -12.83
N ALA A 227 13.35 -16.42 -11.50
CA ALA A 227 13.29 -15.18 -10.71
C ALA A 227 14.69 -14.55 -10.67
N ALA A 228 14.74 -13.22 -10.53
CA ALA A 228 16.01 -12.54 -10.30
C ALA A 228 16.65 -13.10 -9.04
N THR A 229 17.85 -13.66 -9.16
CA THR A 229 18.55 -14.24 -8.00
C THR A 229 19.06 -13.11 -7.12
N VAL A 230 18.58 -13.02 -5.89
CA VAL A 230 19.19 -12.16 -4.87
C VAL A 230 20.49 -12.84 -4.42
N SER A 231 21.62 -12.29 -4.81
CA SER A 231 22.90 -12.70 -4.24
C SER A 231 23.09 -11.98 -2.91
N ILE A 232 23.07 -12.72 -1.82
CA ILE A 232 23.50 -12.19 -0.53
C ILE A 232 25.00 -12.39 -0.42
N PRO A 233 25.76 -11.37 0.00
CA PRO A 233 27.19 -11.53 0.28
C PRO A 233 27.42 -12.71 1.21
N THR A 234 28.48 -13.47 0.98
CA THR A 234 28.79 -14.70 1.77
C THR A 234 29.09 -14.39 3.24
N ASP A 235 29.39 -13.15 3.57
CA ASP A 235 29.63 -12.64 4.92
C ASP A 235 28.42 -11.89 5.52
N ALA A 236 27.26 -11.95 4.86
CA ALA A 236 26.05 -11.36 5.38
C ALA A 236 25.61 -12.04 6.69
N GLU A 237 25.21 -11.22 7.65
CA GLU A 237 24.71 -11.65 8.95
C GLU A 237 23.25 -11.22 9.09
N ALA A 238 22.37 -12.13 9.49
CA ALA A 238 20.99 -11.79 9.78
C ALA A 238 20.88 -11.04 11.10
N VAL A 239 20.22 -9.90 11.08
CA VAL A 239 19.96 -9.08 12.27
C VAL A 239 18.54 -9.29 12.75
N ASP A 240 18.37 -9.87 13.97
CA ASP A 240 17.06 -10.01 14.62
C ASP A 240 16.58 -8.62 15.08
N PHE A 241 15.52 -8.09 14.50
CA PHE A 241 14.96 -6.77 14.83
C PHE A 241 14.55 -6.65 16.32
N ARG A 242 14.29 -7.76 17.01
CA ARG A 242 13.92 -7.80 18.43
C ARG A 242 15.11 -7.62 19.37
N ARG A 243 16.33 -7.68 18.86
CA ARG A 243 17.56 -7.63 19.65
C ARG A 243 18.38 -6.40 19.30
N HIS A 244 19.09 -5.92 20.31
CA HIS A 244 20.13 -4.92 20.08
C HIS A 244 21.28 -5.54 19.28
N TYR A 245 21.63 -4.94 18.14
CA TYR A 245 22.76 -5.36 17.30
C TYR A 245 23.83 -4.28 17.31
N SER A 246 25.08 -4.69 17.43
CA SER A 246 26.23 -3.78 17.28
C SER A 246 27.39 -4.53 16.64
N ARG A 247 27.93 -3.96 15.55
CA ARG A 247 29.11 -4.49 14.85
C ARG A 247 30.06 -3.35 14.56
N THR A 248 31.36 -3.64 14.72
CA THR A 248 32.44 -2.71 14.33
C THR A 248 33.27 -3.37 13.25
N THR A 249 33.45 -2.69 12.12
CA THR A 249 34.32 -3.14 11.02
C THR A 249 34.98 -1.93 10.39
N ASP A 250 36.28 -2.02 10.09
CA ASP A 250 37.07 -1.00 9.39
C ASP A 250 36.92 0.44 9.95
N GLY A 251 36.81 0.56 11.28
CA GLY A 251 36.60 1.84 11.95
C GLY A 251 35.16 2.37 11.96
N LEU A 252 34.20 1.67 11.33
CA LEU A 252 32.80 1.98 11.37
C LEU A 252 32.11 1.12 12.44
N LYS A 253 31.40 1.77 13.36
CA LYS A 253 30.51 1.09 14.30
C LYS A 253 29.07 1.29 13.89
N VAL A 254 28.40 0.19 13.57
CA VAL A 254 26.94 0.15 13.30
C VAL A 254 26.25 -0.35 14.56
N THR A 255 25.24 0.40 15.02
CA THR A 255 24.42 0.02 16.17
C THR A 255 22.95 0.12 15.76
N ILE A 256 22.21 -0.97 15.93
CA ILE A 256 20.79 -1.05 15.64
C ILE A 256 20.09 -1.41 16.96
N PRO A 257 19.36 -0.49 17.58
CA PRO A 257 18.58 -0.79 18.79
C PRO A 257 17.49 -1.84 18.50
N ALA A 258 17.10 -2.59 19.52
CA ALA A 258 15.95 -3.47 19.42
C ALA A 258 14.69 -2.68 19.01
N GLY A 259 13.93 -3.20 18.06
CA GLY A 259 12.75 -2.53 17.51
C GLY A 259 13.02 -1.36 16.56
N ALA A 260 14.28 -1.07 16.20
CA ALA A 260 14.60 -0.01 15.23
C ALA A 260 14.37 -0.44 13.76
N LEU A 261 14.31 -1.74 13.50
CA LEU A 261 13.96 -2.31 12.20
C LEU A 261 12.52 -2.80 12.25
N TYR A 262 11.84 -2.73 11.10
CA TYR A 262 10.52 -3.33 10.97
C TYR A 262 10.63 -4.85 10.91
N GLU A 263 9.61 -5.55 11.43
CA GLU A 263 9.46 -6.97 11.14
C GLU A 263 9.38 -7.19 9.64
N SER A 264 10.21 -8.07 9.14
CA SER A 264 10.16 -8.55 7.74
C SER A 264 9.15 -9.67 7.60
#